data_8d47a8be5461cd2d4a0787fa1560f93d
#
_entry.id   8d47a8be5461cd2d4a0787fa1560f93d
#
_cell.length_a   1.000
_cell.length_b   1.000
_cell.length_c   1.000
_cell.angle_alpha   90.00
_cell.angle_beta   90.00
_cell.angle_gamma   90.00
#
_symmetry.space_group_name_H-M   'P 1'
#
loop_
_entity.id
_entity.type
_entity.pdbx_description
1 polymer ?
#
loop_
_entity_poly.entity_id
_entity_poly.type
_entity_poly.pdbx_seq_one_letter_code
_entity_poly.pdbx_strand_id
1 'polypeptide(L)'
;MHPKLLSAGRMLALFVLTGSGVAQTPPTAGTPRSFSFLGFPTKILVSGADTGGTSALLDIQIPSNAGPPAHIHSREDEVYFIKSGTFRFLMDGVCMQAGPGTTVYLPKGHFHTFKNISKQAGEQLMFVYPAGIERFFWEVHELNLQMPRDFQKLNELANSKYGINHVPDHDFHAGACEIVKVLK
;
A
#
# COMPACT_ATOMS: atom_id res chain seq x y z
N MET A 1 61.92 9.50 55.80
CA MET A 1 60.47 9.84 55.60
C MET A 1 60.13 9.69 54.14
N HIS A 2 59.42 8.63 53.75
CA HIS A 2 59.00 8.41 52.40
C HIS A 2 57.50 8.64 52.36
N PRO A 3 56.95 9.40 51.40
CA PRO A 3 55.50 9.47 51.21
C PRO A 3 55.04 8.30 50.36
N LYS A 4 53.93 7.65 50.79
CA LYS A 4 53.23 6.57 50.09
C LYS A 4 52.47 7.14 48.91
N LEU A 5 52.69 6.59 47.68
CA LEU A 5 51.85 6.83 46.53
C LEU A 5 50.53 6.06 46.70
N LEU A 6 49.44 6.78 46.66
CA LEU A 6 48.09 6.23 46.54
C LEU A 6 47.81 5.89 45.05
N SER A 7 47.61 4.62 44.77
CA SER A 7 47.16 4.10 43.48
C SER A 7 45.69 4.42 43.29
N ALA A 8 45.38 5.29 42.31
CA ALA A 8 43.99 5.52 41.89
C ALA A 8 43.52 4.39 40.94
N GLY A 9 42.72 3.49 41.51
CA GLY A 9 42.05 2.45 40.70
C GLY A 9 41.05 3.08 39.72
N ARG A 10 41.30 2.95 38.44
CA ARG A 10 40.33 3.27 37.39
C ARG A 10 39.19 2.23 37.40
N MET A 11 38.06 2.66 37.89
CA MET A 11 36.80 1.89 37.80
C MET A 11 36.28 1.98 36.37
N LEU A 12 36.41 0.90 35.60
CA LEU A 12 35.87 0.79 34.25
C LEU A 12 34.37 0.56 34.39
N ALA A 13 33.56 1.60 34.16
CA ALA A 13 32.10 1.47 34.09
C ALA A 13 31.71 0.76 32.80
N LEU A 14 31.29 -0.49 32.93
CA LEU A 14 30.70 -1.27 31.84
C LEU A 14 29.29 -0.75 31.58
N PHE A 15 29.13 0.10 30.55
CA PHE A 15 27.81 0.48 30.06
C PHE A 15 27.16 -0.73 29.36
N VAL A 16 26.30 -1.45 30.05
CA VAL A 16 25.38 -2.40 29.44
C VAL A 16 24.33 -1.54 28.74
N LEU A 17 24.44 -1.41 27.41
CA LEU A 17 23.37 -0.94 26.56
C LEU A 17 22.26 -1.99 26.58
N THR A 18 21.30 -1.85 27.50
CA THR A 18 20.04 -2.54 27.43
C THR A 18 19.31 -1.92 26.25
N GLY A 19 19.40 -2.57 25.08
CA GLY A 19 18.56 -2.27 23.94
C GLY A 19 17.11 -2.38 24.39
N SER A 20 16.45 -1.24 24.58
CA SER A 20 15.01 -1.18 24.73
C SER A 20 14.41 -1.69 23.43
N GLY A 21 14.15 -3.00 23.37
CA GLY A 21 13.31 -3.56 22.33
C GLY A 21 12.00 -2.77 22.36
N VAL A 22 11.72 -2.04 21.28
CA VAL A 22 10.41 -1.42 21.09
C VAL A 22 9.43 -2.58 21.15
N ALA A 23 8.75 -2.74 22.28
CA ALA A 23 7.67 -3.71 22.41
C ALA A 23 6.64 -3.32 21.34
N GLN A 24 6.55 -4.12 20.28
CA GLN A 24 5.49 -3.99 19.30
C GLN A 24 4.18 -4.14 20.08
N THR A 25 3.44 -3.05 20.19
CA THR A 25 2.08 -3.14 20.73
C THR A 25 1.33 -4.15 19.88
N PRO A 26 0.72 -5.19 20.49
CA PRO A 26 -0.07 -6.13 19.73
C PRO A 26 -1.14 -5.34 18.96
N PRO A 27 -1.46 -5.74 17.72
CA PRO A 27 -2.46 -5.05 16.91
C PRO A 27 -3.74 -4.95 17.74
N THR A 28 -4.29 -3.74 17.83
CA THR A 28 -5.57 -3.51 18.52
C THR A 28 -6.60 -4.47 17.94
N ALA A 29 -7.14 -5.33 18.80
CA ALA A 29 -8.17 -6.29 18.45
C ALA A 29 -9.34 -5.55 17.80
N GLY A 30 -9.65 -5.79 16.53
CA GLY A 30 -10.84 -5.24 15.90
C GLY A 30 -10.87 -5.15 14.39
N THR A 31 -9.75 -5.12 13.69
CA THR A 31 -9.78 -5.07 12.23
C THR A 31 -9.34 -6.43 11.66
N PRO A 32 -10.25 -7.19 11.02
CA PRO A 32 -9.85 -8.43 10.34
C PRO A 32 -8.75 -8.13 9.34
N ARG A 33 -7.69 -8.93 9.38
CA ARG A 33 -6.53 -8.72 8.49
C ARG A 33 -6.73 -9.33 7.11
N SER A 34 -7.78 -10.13 6.90
CA SER A 34 -8.07 -10.76 5.60
C SER A 34 -9.54 -10.63 5.27
N PHE A 35 -9.85 -10.15 4.09
CA PHE A 35 -11.20 -9.91 3.59
C PHE A 35 -11.21 -9.88 2.05
N SER A 36 -12.39 -9.68 1.45
CA SER A 36 -12.51 -9.46 0.01
C SER A 36 -12.90 -8.00 -0.25
N PHE A 37 -12.08 -7.28 -0.99
CA PHE A 37 -12.37 -5.94 -1.48
C PHE A 37 -12.86 -6.02 -2.92
N LEU A 38 -14.13 -5.79 -3.18
CA LEU A 38 -14.76 -5.86 -4.52
C LEU A 38 -14.46 -7.17 -5.27
N GLY A 39 -14.37 -8.29 -4.56
CA GLY A 39 -13.98 -9.59 -5.13
C GLY A 39 -12.47 -9.87 -5.15
N PHE A 40 -11.63 -8.93 -4.74
CA PHE A 40 -10.18 -9.10 -4.66
C PHE A 40 -9.77 -9.58 -3.26
N PRO A 41 -9.23 -10.80 -3.09
CA PRO A 41 -8.69 -11.24 -1.82
C PRO A 41 -7.61 -10.27 -1.33
N THR A 42 -7.83 -9.70 -0.17
CA THR A 42 -6.99 -8.64 0.40
C THR A 42 -6.59 -8.98 1.82
N LYS A 43 -5.33 -8.71 2.18
CA LYS A 43 -4.82 -8.82 3.56
C LYS A 43 -4.18 -7.50 3.95
N ILE A 44 -4.54 -6.96 5.10
CA ILE A 44 -3.79 -5.89 5.73
C ILE A 44 -2.63 -6.53 6.51
N LEU A 45 -1.41 -6.31 6.06
CA LEU A 45 -0.19 -6.81 6.70
C LEU A 45 0.28 -5.87 7.82
N VAL A 46 0.20 -4.56 7.55
CA VAL A 46 0.47 -3.47 8.51
C VAL A 46 -0.61 -2.43 8.31
N SER A 47 -1.28 -2.04 9.39
CA SER A 47 -2.34 -1.03 9.35
C SER A 47 -1.83 0.35 9.81
N GLY A 48 -2.60 1.39 9.51
CA GLY A 48 -2.35 2.72 10.08
C GLY A 48 -2.39 2.75 11.60
N ALA A 49 -3.17 1.87 12.25
CA ALA A 49 -3.18 1.74 13.70
C ALA A 49 -1.84 1.20 14.25
N ASP A 50 -1.18 0.30 13.52
CA ASP A 50 0.13 -0.25 13.89
C ASP A 50 1.26 0.79 13.74
N THR A 51 1.08 1.81 12.89
CA THR A 51 2.12 2.79 12.52
C THR A 51 1.83 4.21 13.01
N GLY A 52 0.79 4.40 13.83
CA GLY A 52 0.35 5.74 14.24
C GLY A 52 -0.15 6.61 13.08
N GLY A 53 -0.72 6.00 12.04
CA GLY A 53 -1.23 6.69 10.86
C GLY A 53 -0.18 7.00 9.78
N THR A 54 1.08 6.60 9.99
CA THR A 54 2.17 6.95 9.07
C THR A 54 2.06 6.20 7.75
N SER A 55 1.80 4.89 7.78
CA SER A 55 1.74 4.06 6.57
C SER A 55 0.90 2.81 6.79
N ALA A 56 0.51 2.15 5.71
CA ALA A 56 -0.07 0.83 5.72
C ALA A 56 0.53 -0.05 4.61
N LEU A 57 0.47 -1.36 4.80
CA LEU A 57 0.92 -2.36 3.84
C LEU A 57 -0.17 -3.41 3.65
N LEU A 58 -0.57 -3.59 2.40
CA LEU A 58 -1.58 -4.56 2.00
C LEU A 58 -0.99 -5.58 1.03
N ASP A 59 -1.53 -6.79 1.06
CA ASP A 59 -1.28 -7.85 0.08
C ASP A 59 -2.59 -8.13 -0.66
N ILE A 60 -2.60 -7.96 -1.97
CA ILE A 60 -3.82 -7.97 -2.78
C ILE A 60 -3.64 -8.93 -3.95
N GLN A 61 -4.61 -9.84 -4.11
CA GLN A 61 -4.72 -10.68 -5.29
C GLN A 61 -5.69 -10.06 -6.29
N ILE A 62 -5.21 -9.83 -7.49
CA ILE A 62 -5.99 -9.21 -8.57
C ILE A 62 -6.30 -10.29 -9.63
N PRO A 63 -7.57 -10.61 -9.87
CA PRO A 63 -7.97 -11.55 -10.90
C PRO A 63 -7.43 -11.17 -12.28
N SER A 64 -7.36 -12.16 -13.18
CA SER A 64 -7.01 -11.91 -14.58
C SER A 64 -7.93 -10.85 -15.19
N ASN A 65 -7.36 -9.93 -15.94
CA ASN A 65 -8.07 -8.88 -16.66
C ASN A 65 -8.81 -7.85 -15.77
N ALA A 66 -8.53 -7.84 -14.45
CA ALA A 66 -9.11 -6.94 -13.47
C ALA A 66 -8.14 -5.83 -13.04
N GLY A 67 -8.71 -4.76 -12.48
CA GLY A 67 -8.06 -3.58 -11.90
C GLY A 67 -9.10 -2.54 -11.52
N PRO A 68 -8.73 -1.48 -10.80
CA PRO A 68 -9.63 -0.39 -10.46
C PRO A 68 -9.92 0.48 -11.70
N PRO A 69 -11.03 1.22 -11.74
CA PRO A 69 -11.20 2.34 -12.66
C PRO A 69 -10.14 3.41 -12.42
N ALA A 70 -9.90 4.29 -13.42
CA ALA A 70 -8.96 5.39 -13.26
C ALA A 70 -9.40 6.35 -12.15
N HIS A 71 -8.47 6.74 -11.28
CA HIS A 71 -8.75 7.56 -10.11
C HIS A 71 -7.54 8.38 -9.68
N ILE A 72 -7.78 9.35 -8.80
CA ILE A 72 -6.76 10.20 -8.19
C ILE A 72 -6.87 10.07 -6.68
N HIS A 73 -5.76 9.80 -6.01
CA HIS A 73 -5.63 9.93 -4.57
C HIS A 73 -5.22 11.35 -4.21
N SER A 74 -5.99 12.05 -3.38
CA SER A 74 -5.65 13.39 -2.93
C SER A 74 -4.79 13.42 -1.66
N ARG A 75 -4.63 12.29 -0.98
CA ARG A 75 -4.02 12.22 0.36
C ARG A 75 -2.76 11.39 0.43
N GLU A 76 -2.77 10.21 -0.19
CA GLU A 76 -1.72 9.21 -0.08
C GLU A 76 -0.95 8.98 -1.38
N ASP A 77 0.33 8.72 -1.24
CA ASP A 77 1.16 8.11 -2.27
C ASP A 77 1.04 6.58 -2.17
N GLU A 78 1.17 5.90 -3.30
CA GLU A 78 1.13 4.45 -3.38
C GLU A 78 2.40 3.88 -3.99
N VAL A 79 2.88 2.78 -3.41
CA VAL A 79 3.98 1.99 -3.98
C VAL A 79 3.51 0.55 -4.13
N TYR A 80 3.55 0.05 -5.35
CA TYR A 80 3.22 -1.34 -5.66
C TYR A 80 4.49 -2.15 -5.90
N PHE A 81 4.62 -3.28 -5.22
CA PHE A 81 5.64 -4.30 -5.51
C PHE A 81 4.95 -5.54 -6.08
N ILE A 82 5.32 -5.94 -7.29
CA ILE A 82 4.71 -7.07 -7.98
C ILE A 82 5.34 -8.37 -7.50
N LYS A 83 4.55 -9.24 -6.86
CA LYS A 83 4.95 -10.57 -6.39
C LYS A 83 4.79 -11.60 -7.49
N SER A 84 3.65 -11.58 -8.21
CA SER A 84 3.37 -12.49 -9.31
C SER A 84 2.43 -11.85 -10.34
N GLY A 85 2.43 -12.37 -11.54
CA GLY A 85 1.64 -11.85 -12.66
C GLY A 85 2.35 -10.73 -13.41
N THR A 86 1.65 -10.17 -14.39
CA THR A 86 2.10 -9.01 -15.18
C THR A 86 1.00 -7.97 -15.18
N PHE A 87 1.35 -6.78 -14.80
CA PHE A 87 0.44 -5.66 -14.70
C PHE A 87 0.80 -4.57 -15.71
N ARG A 88 -0.22 -3.91 -16.22
CA ARG A 88 -0.07 -2.65 -16.94
C ARG A 88 -0.62 -1.54 -16.07
N PHE A 89 0.21 -0.55 -15.79
CA PHE A 89 -0.14 0.68 -15.10
C PHE A 89 -0.30 1.80 -16.11
N LEU A 90 -1.26 2.67 -15.88
CA LEU A 90 -1.45 3.93 -16.60
C LEU A 90 -1.38 5.05 -15.56
N MET A 91 -0.52 6.05 -15.79
CA MET A 91 -0.42 7.26 -14.98
C MET A 91 -0.23 8.46 -15.91
N ASP A 92 -1.11 9.45 -15.82
CA ASP A 92 -1.08 10.68 -16.63
C ASP A 92 -0.84 10.44 -18.14
N GLY A 93 -1.48 9.41 -18.68
CA GLY A 93 -1.33 9.03 -20.10
C GLY A 93 -0.11 8.18 -20.43
N VAL A 94 0.79 7.93 -19.46
CA VAL A 94 1.97 7.08 -19.64
C VAL A 94 1.68 5.65 -19.18
N CYS A 95 1.94 4.67 -20.03
CA CYS A 95 1.80 3.26 -19.68
C CYS A 95 3.13 2.62 -19.29
N MET A 96 3.07 1.86 -18.20
CA MET A 96 4.19 1.07 -17.69
C MET A 96 3.77 -0.40 -17.58
N GLN A 97 4.63 -1.33 -17.99
CA GLN A 97 4.40 -2.75 -17.76
C GLN A 97 5.33 -3.24 -16.65
N ALA A 98 4.76 -3.86 -15.62
CA ALA A 98 5.46 -4.35 -14.45
C ALA A 98 5.22 -5.85 -14.27
N GLY A 99 6.29 -6.62 -14.07
CA GLY A 99 6.28 -8.04 -13.74
C GLY A 99 6.86 -8.31 -12.35
N PRO A 100 7.01 -9.59 -11.97
CA PRO A 100 7.53 -9.96 -10.65
C PRO A 100 8.88 -9.30 -10.34
N GLY A 101 9.02 -8.75 -9.13
CA GLY A 101 10.19 -8.02 -8.66
C GLY A 101 10.24 -6.55 -9.07
N THR A 102 9.26 -6.06 -9.83
CA THR A 102 9.17 -4.64 -10.20
C THR A 102 8.44 -3.84 -9.12
N THR A 103 8.94 -2.63 -8.85
CA THR A 103 8.28 -1.64 -8.01
C THR A 103 7.74 -0.50 -8.87
N VAL A 104 6.50 -0.07 -8.62
CA VAL A 104 5.85 1.06 -9.29
C VAL A 104 5.42 2.08 -8.23
N TYR A 105 5.82 3.34 -8.42
CA TYR A 105 5.43 4.45 -7.55
C TYR A 105 4.37 5.30 -8.24
N LEU A 106 3.27 5.54 -7.55
CA LEU A 106 2.13 6.34 -7.98
C LEU A 106 1.92 7.48 -6.97
N PRO A 107 2.39 8.69 -7.27
CA PRO A 107 2.25 9.82 -6.36
C PRO A 107 0.79 10.31 -6.29
N LYS A 108 0.40 10.84 -5.15
CA LYS A 108 -0.88 11.53 -4.99
C LYS A 108 -1.02 12.70 -5.97
N GLY A 109 -2.26 13.02 -6.31
CA GLY A 109 -2.57 14.10 -7.24
C GLY A 109 -2.47 13.72 -8.71
N HIS A 110 -1.95 12.55 -9.04
CA HIS A 110 -1.85 12.05 -10.40
C HIS A 110 -2.92 10.99 -10.66
N PHE A 111 -3.61 11.08 -11.80
CA PHE A 111 -4.55 10.04 -12.14
C PHE A 111 -3.82 8.77 -12.54
N HIS A 112 -4.32 7.65 -12.07
CA HIS A 112 -3.76 6.36 -12.40
C HIS A 112 -4.80 5.24 -12.36
N THR A 113 -4.44 4.14 -12.97
CA THR A 113 -5.12 2.85 -12.90
C THR A 113 -4.11 1.76 -13.21
N PHE A 114 -4.47 0.52 -12.94
CA PHE A 114 -3.71 -0.64 -13.40
C PHE A 114 -4.63 -1.77 -13.83
N LYS A 115 -4.08 -2.72 -14.56
CA LYS A 115 -4.79 -3.94 -14.99
C LYS A 115 -3.84 -5.14 -14.93
N ASN A 116 -4.29 -6.22 -14.33
CA ASN A 116 -3.63 -7.51 -14.46
C ASN A 116 -3.83 -8.04 -15.88
N ILE A 117 -2.77 -8.08 -16.68
CA ILE A 117 -2.81 -8.56 -18.07
C ILE A 117 -2.37 -10.02 -18.20
N SER A 118 -2.15 -10.72 -17.07
CA SER A 118 -1.85 -12.14 -17.04
C SER A 118 -3.13 -12.97 -17.29
N LYS A 119 -2.95 -14.22 -17.72
CA LYS A 119 -4.05 -15.19 -17.85
C LYS A 119 -4.60 -15.71 -16.50
N GLN A 120 -3.86 -15.50 -15.43
CA GLN A 120 -4.18 -15.93 -14.06
C GLN A 120 -4.20 -14.73 -13.10
N ALA A 121 -4.67 -14.95 -11.88
CA ALA A 121 -4.56 -13.93 -10.84
C ALA A 121 -3.09 -13.57 -10.60
N GLY A 122 -2.85 -12.28 -10.42
CA GLY A 122 -1.57 -11.73 -10.00
C GLY A 122 -1.62 -11.27 -8.54
N GLU A 123 -0.47 -11.09 -7.92
CA GLU A 123 -0.35 -10.71 -6.53
C GLU A 123 0.60 -9.53 -6.40
N GLN A 124 0.20 -8.52 -5.62
CA GLN A 124 1.00 -7.33 -5.39
C GLN A 124 0.93 -6.88 -3.94
N LEU A 125 2.05 -6.37 -3.42
CA LEU A 125 2.05 -5.58 -2.20
C LEU A 125 1.75 -4.13 -2.56
N MET A 126 0.89 -3.51 -1.77
CA MET A 126 0.54 -2.10 -1.86
C MET A 126 0.97 -1.42 -0.56
N PHE A 127 1.99 -0.59 -0.63
CA PHE A 127 2.41 0.29 0.46
C PHE A 127 1.84 1.67 0.23
N VAL A 128 1.23 2.27 1.26
CA VAL A 128 0.60 3.60 1.18
C VAL A 128 1.13 4.52 2.27
N TYR A 129 1.25 5.79 1.93
CA TYR A 129 1.77 6.85 2.80
C TYR A 129 1.07 8.19 2.49
N PRO A 130 0.40 8.80 3.52
CA PRO A 130 0.08 8.25 4.84
C PRO A 130 -0.92 7.10 4.76
N ALA A 131 -1.13 6.39 5.88
CA ALA A 131 -2.15 5.35 5.99
C ALA A 131 -3.56 5.96 5.90
N GLY A 132 -4.54 5.13 5.50
CA GLY A 132 -5.96 5.53 5.45
C GLY A 132 -6.78 4.72 4.45
N ILE A 133 -6.19 4.37 3.31
CA ILE A 133 -6.89 3.63 2.26
C ILE A 133 -7.29 2.20 2.69
N GLU A 134 -6.56 1.58 3.59
CA GLU A 134 -6.92 0.27 4.14
C GLU A 134 -8.27 0.32 4.86
N ARG A 135 -8.66 1.47 5.40
CA ARG A 135 -9.96 1.70 6.03
C ARG A 135 -11.07 1.83 5.00
N PHE A 136 -10.79 2.44 3.84
CA PHE A 136 -11.71 2.46 2.72
C PHE A 136 -12.00 1.04 2.22
N PHE A 137 -10.96 0.23 2.02
CA PHE A 137 -11.11 -1.15 1.58
C PHE A 137 -11.96 -1.97 2.57
N TRP A 138 -11.70 -1.78 3.86
CA TRP A 138 -12.47 -2.44 4.92
C TRP A 138 -13.94 -1.99 4.92
N GLU A 139 -14.21 -0.69 4.85
CA GLU A 139 -15.57 -0.15 4.87
C GLU A 139 -16.39 -0.60 3.64
N VAL A 140 -15.77 -0.67 2.47
CA VAL A 140 -16.40 -1.23 1.27
C VAL A 140 -16.78 -2.69 1.45
N HIS A 141 -15.92 -3.47 2.12
CA HIS A 141 -16.21 -4.87 2.48
C HIS A 141 -17.38 -4.96 3.47
N GLU A 142 -17.36 -4.20 4.56
CA GLU A 142 -18.45 -4.17 5.57
C GLU A 142 -19.80 -3.78 4.95
N LEU A 143 -19.79 -2.82 4.05
CA LEU A 143 -21.00 -2.39 3.33
C LEU A 143 -21.41 -3.36 2.22
N ASN A 144 -20.63 -4.42 1.97
CA ASN A 144 -20.84 -5.41 0.91
C ASN A 144 -21.12 -4.79 -0.45
N LEU A 145 -20.37 -3.74 -0.81
CA LEU A 145 -20.52 -3.08 -2.11
C LEU A 145 -20.00 -3.99 -3.23
N GLN A 146 -20.71 -4.00 -4.35
CA GLN A 146 -20.42 -4.86 -5.49
C GLN A 146 -20.38 -4.05 -6.80
N MET A 147 -19.35 -4.29 -7.61
CA MET A 147 -19.28 -3.69 -8.95
C MET A 147 -20.00 -4.58 -9.98
N PRO A 148 -20.65 -4.00 -10.99
CA PRO A 148 -20.86 -2.55 -11.23
C PRO A 148 -22.09 -1.99 -10.50
N ARG A 149 -22.87 -2.82 -9.81
CA ARG A 149 -24.17 -2.46 -9.20
C ARG A 149 -24.09 -1.22 -8.30
N ASP A 150 -23.08 -1.16 -7.45
CA ASP A 150 -22.95 -0.16 -6.39
C ASP A 150 -21.91 0.94 -6.72
N PHE A 151 -21.57 1.11 -7.99
CA PHE A 151 -20.52 2.04 -8.43
C PHE A 151 -20.73 3.46 -7.91
N GLN A 152 -21.95 4.00 -8.00
CA GLN A 152 -22.22 5.35 -7.54
C GLN A 152 -21.98 5.50 -6.03
N LYS A 153 -22.48 4.56 -5.23
CA LYS A 153 -22.27 4.56 -3.77
C LYS A 153 -20.80 4.40 -3.39
N LEU A 154 -20.08 3.54 -4.10
CA LEU A 154 -18.63 3.36 -3.93
C LEU A 154 -17.90 4.67 -4.21
N ASN A 155 -18.22 5.35 -5.32
CA ASN A 155 -17.59 6.60 -5.71
C ASN A 155 -17.90 7.75 -4.74
N GLU A 156 -19.13 7.85 -4.25
CA GLU A 156 -19.51 8.83 -3.23
C GLU A 156 -18.72 8.62 -1.93
N LEU A 157 -18.61 7.37 -1.46
CA LEU A 157 -17.84 7.01 -0.27
C LEU A 157 -16.35 7.34 -0.47
N ALA A 158 -15.76 6.92 -1.59
CA ALA A 158 -14.37 7.14 -1.95
C ALA A 158 -14.02 8.65 -1.95
N ASN A 159 -14.84 9.46 -2.61
CA ASN A 159 -14.62 10.88 -2.74
C ASN A 159 -14.82 11.63 -1.41
N SER A 160 -16.00 11.50 -0.79
CA SER A 160 -16.39 12.31 0.36
C SER A 160 -15.56 12.01 1.62
N LYS A 161 -15.21 10.76 1.83
CA LYS A 161 -14.55 10.33 3.07
C LYS A 161 -13.06 10.06 2.91
N TYR A 162 -12.64 9.54 1.77
CA TYR A 162 -11.26 9.07 1.56
C TYR A 162 -10.45 9.90 0.58
N GLY A 163 -11.06 10.86 -0.13
CA GLY A 163 -10.35 11.74 -1.06
C GLY A 163 -9.87 11.02 -2.34
N ILE A 164 -10.56 9.93 -2.71
CA ILE A 164 -10.30 9.17 -3.92
C ILE A 164 -11.33 9.62 -4.97
N ASN A 165 -10.87 10.19 -6.07
CA ASN A 165 -11.72 10.77 -7.10
C ASN A 165 -11.64 9.93 -8.37
N HIS A 166 -12.75 9.35 -8.79
CA HIS A 166 -12.85 8.68 -10.08
C HIS A 166 -12.67 9.69 -11.23
N VAL A 167 -11.89 9.31 -12.25
CA VAL A 167 -11.62 10.12 -13.43
C VAL A 167 -12.21 9.40 -14.65
N PRO A 168 -13.44 9.75 -15.07
CA PRO A 168 -14.07 9.13 -16.23
C PRO A 168 -13.22 9.41 -17.49
N ASP A 169 -13.33 8.51 -18.48
CA ASP A 169 -12.67 8.59 -19.79
C ASP A 169 -11.15 8.36 -19.81
N HIS A 170 -10.54 8.01 -18.66
CA HIS A 170 -9.12 7.68 -18.56
C HIS A 170 -8.85 6.19 -18.28
N ASP A 171 -9.88 5.35 -18.38
CA ASP A 171 -9.71 3.90 -18.24
C ASP A 171 -8.92 3.30 -19.41
N PHE A 172 -8.34 2.09 -19.19
CA PHE A 172 -7.61 1.39 -20.23
C PHE A 172 -8.47 1.12 -21.46
N HIS A 173 -8.39 1.99 -22.46
CA HIS A 173 -8.87 1.71 -23.80
C HIS A 173 -7.77 1.00 -24.62
N ALA A 174 -8.10 -0.04 -25.33
CA ALA A 174 -7.17 -0.73 -26.23
C ALA A 174 -6.56 0.28 -27.22
N GLY A 175 -5.27 0.54 -27.13
CA GLY A 175 -4.52 1.48 -27.97
C GLY A 175 -4.15 2.81 -27.33
N ALA A 176 -4.52 3.07 -26.09
CA ALA A 176 -4.41 4.38 -25.46
C ALA A 176 -3.00 4.77 -24.96
N CYS A 177 -1.98 3.89 -25.03
CA CYS A 177 -0.70 4.27 -24.44
C CYS A 177 0.53 3.60 -25.06
N GLU A 178 1.57 4.40 -25.20
CA GLU A 178 2.91 3.91 -25.51
C GLU A 178 3.51 3.21 -24.28
N ILE A 179 4.00 1.99 -24.45
CA ILE A 179 4.55 1.19 -23.34
C ILE A 179 5.98 1.64 -23.09
N VAL A 180 6.22 2.34 -22.00
CA VAL A 180 7.55 2.56 -21.47
C VAL A 180 7.97 1.33 -20.66
N LYS A 181 9.08 0.68 -21.06
CA LYS A 181 9.65 -0.43 -20.29
C LYS A 181 10.30 0.14 -19.04
N VAL A 182 9.77 -0.23 -17.87
CA VAL A 182 10.45 0.03 -16.59
C VAL A 182 11.72 -0.81 -16.57
N LEU A 183 12.87 -0.17 -16.52
CA LEU A 183 14.16 -0.86 -16.37
C LEU A 183 14.20 -1.52 -14.99
N LYS A 184 14.64 -2.78 -14.95
CA LYS A 184 14.85 -3.54 -13.71
C LYS A 184 16.06 -2.99 -12.96
#